data_d1a9804cefc70d67cc1748bb734abc35
#
_entry.id   d1a9804cefc70d67cc1748bb734abc35
#
_cell.length_a   1.000
_cell.length_b   1.000
_cell.length_c   1.000
_cell.angle_alpha   90.00
_cell.angle_beta   90.00
_cell.angle_gamma   90.00
#
_symmetry.space_group_name_H-M   'P 1'
#
loop_
_entity.id
_entity.type
_entity.pdbx_description
1 polymer ?
#
loop_
_entity_poly.entity_id
_entity_poly.type
_entity_poly.pdbx_seq_one_letter_code
_entity_poly.pdbx_strand_id
1 'polypeptide(L)'
;MKRFWKDVAVAQADGGWAIELDGRPVRTPARAALLLPNRALAEAVAAEWTSVGAEIDPRKMPLTGLANAAIDCVAPEREAFAAGLARYAEADLACYRSDWPPELVERQGACWDPLLAWARRRYDVDFATTSALSHVPQPPATVQCLSHAVAALDPFRLAGLSPLVTIGGSLVAALAVLEEAVPPEDAWAAVSIDERWQLEQWGADDDAEQALQNRKRDFLAAARFLKLLS
;
A
#
# COMPACT_ATOMS: atom_id res chain seq x y z
N MET A 1 20.82 15.30 -1.95
CA MET A 1 21.00 16.59 -1.21
C MET A 1 21.71 16.28 0.09
N LYS A 2 22.78 17.05 0.46
CA LYS A 2 23.49 16.83 1.70
C LYS A 2 22.62 17.19 2.91
N ARG A 3 22.78 16.43 4.00
CA ARG A 3 22.19 16.76 5.30
C ARG A 3 22.75 18.10 5.80
N PHE A 4 21.89 19.01 6.23
CA PHE A 4 22.26 20.35 6.69
C PHE A 4 21.78 20.67 8.11
N TRP A 5 21.05 19.75 8.75
CA TRP A 5 20.50 19.88 10.11
C TRP A 5 21.22 18.96 11.10
N LYS A 6 21.10 19.31 12.38
CA LYS A 6 21.60 18.52 13.53
C LYS A 6 20.44 17.88 14.28
N ASP A 7 19.44 18.68 14.60
CA ASP A 7 18.32 18.28 15.45
C ASP A 7 17.04 18.06 14.63
N VAL A 8 16.30 17.03 15.02
CA VAL A 8 14.97 16.72 14.46
C VAL A 8 13.98 16.70 15.63
N ALA A 9 12.91 17.46 15.51
CA ALA A 9 11.85 17.55 16.52
C ALA A 9 10.48 17.31 15.90
N VAL A 10 9.53 16.85 16.73
CA VAL A 10 8.11 16.80 16.41
C VAL A 10 7.43 17.89 17.21
N ALA A 11 6.71 18.78 16.52
CA ALA A 11 6.00 19.88 17.12
C ALA A 11 4.51 19.80 16.79
N GLN A 12 3.66 20.13 17.75
CA GLN A 12 2.24 20.30 17.49
C GLN A 12 2.03 21.61 16.74
N ALA A 13 1.29 21.57 15.65
CA ALA A 13 0.95 22.71 14.82
C ALA A 13 -0.56 22.79 14.60
N ASP A 14 -1.03 23.94 14.14
CA ASP A 14 -2.42 24.08 13.76
C ASP A 14 -2.75 23.15 12.58
N GLY A 15 -3.69 22.24 12.79
CA GLY A 15 -4.08 21.24 11.80
C GLY A 15 -3.28 19.92 11.82
N GLY A 16 -2.36 19.69 12.79
CA GLY A 16 -1.66 18.42 12.90
C GLY A 16 -0.30 18.50 13.60
N TRP A 17 0.63 17.65 13.14
CA TRP A 17 1.97 17.51 13.70
C TRP A 17 3.01 17.81 12.62
N ALA A 18 3.93 18.74 12.90
CA ALA A 18 5.01 19.13 12.02
C ALA A 18 6.33 18.45 12.43
N ILE A 19 7.17 18.20 11.42
CA ILE A 19 8.57 17.83 11.65
C ILE A 19 9.42 19.08 11.51
N GLU A 20 10.30 19.33 12.47
CA GLU A 20 11.20 20.47 12.45
C GLU A 20 12.66 20.01 12.37
N LEU A 21 13.44 20.68 11.53
CA LEU A 21 14.87 20.51 11.37
C LEU A 21 15.55 21.80 11.87
N ASP A 22 16.28 21.72 12.98
CA ASP A 22 16.87 22.88 13.67
C ASP A 22 15.83 24.01 13.91
N GLY A 23 14.60 23.62 14.35
CA GLY A 23 13.49 24.55 14.62
C GLY A 23 12.79 25.12 13.37
N ARG A 24 13.07 24.58 12.18
CA ARG A 24 12.40 24.98 10.94
C ARG A 24 11.50 23.85 10.43
N PRO A 25 10.20 24.12 10.19
CA PRO A 25 9.28 23.09 9.72
C PRO A 25 9.66 22.61 8.32
N VAL A 26 9.59 21.28 8.15
CA VAL A 26 9.78 20.62 6.86
C VAL A 26 8.61 20.95 5.94
N ARG A 27 8.92 21.13 4.66
CA ARG A 27 7.94 21.32 3.60
C ARG A 27 8.00 20.16 2.62
N THR A 28 6.86 19.87 2.01
CA THR A 28 6.75 18.91 0.91
C THR A 28 7.51 19.41 -0.34
N PRO A 29 7.73 18.55 -1.34
CA PRO A 29 8.29 18.96 -2.64
C PRO A 29 7.50 20.10 -3.33
N ALA A 30 6.18 20.12 -3.20
CA ALA A 30 5.34 21.23 -3.71
C ALA A 30 5.33 22.45 -2.77
N ARG A 31 6.16 22.46 -1.71
CA ARG A 31 6.32 23.54 -0.73
C ARG A 31 5.12 23.75 0.20
N ALA A 32 4.17 22.83 0.26
CA ALA A 32 3.16 22.80 1.30
C ALA A 32 3.77 22.50 2.67
N ALA A 33 3.07 22.78 3.75
CA ALA A 33 3.48 22.35 5.09
C ALA A 33 3.35 20.80 5.19
N LEU A 34 4.42 20.12 5.65
CA LEU A 34 4.35 18.70 5.95
C LEU A 34 3.66 18.53 7.31
N LEU A 35 2.33 18.50 7.30
CA LEU A 35 1.50 18.29 8.48
C LEU A 35 0.98 16.86 8.50
N LEU A 36 1.21 16.15 9.59
CA LEU A 36 0.85 14.76 9.78
C LEU A 36 -0.38 14.67 10.69
N PRO A 37 -1.33 13.76 10.43
CA PRO A 37 -2.62 13.75 11.10
C PRO A 37 -2.54 13.37 12.58
N ASN A 38 -1.51 12.59 12.97
CA ASN A 38 -1.33 12.16 14.33
C ASN A 38 0.15 12.12 14.75
N ARG A 39 0.38 12.05 16.04
CA ARG A 39 1.72 12.06 16.64
C ARG A 39 2.52 10.81 16.32
N ALA A 40 1.89 9.63 16.26
CA ALA A 40 2.56 8.37 15.99
C ALA A 40 3.23 8.36 14.60
N LEU A 41 2.50 8.82 13.58
CA LEU A 41 3.07 8.97 12.23
C LEU A 41 4.16 10.05 12.21
N ALA A 42 3.99 11.16 12.92
CA ALA A 42 4.98 12.22 13.00
C ALA A 42 6.30 11.74 13.63
N GLU A 43 6.23 10.98 14.72
CA GLU A 43 7.41 10.39 15.36
C GLU A 43 8.12 9.39 14.43
N ALA A 44 7.36 8.58 13.69
CA ALA A 44 7.93 7.64 12.73
C ALA A 44 8.61 8.36 11.54
N VAL A 45 8.00 9.42 11.02
CA VAL A 45 8.62 10.27 9.99
C VAL A 45 9.85 10.99 10.53
N ALA A 46 9.79 11.55 11.73
CA ALA A 46 10.95 12.19 12.38
C ALA A 46 12.12 11.21 12.55
N ALA A 47 11.85 9.94 12.85
CA ALA A 47 12.85 8.89 12.92
C ALA A 47 13.56 8.66 11.57
N GLU A 48 12.83 8.72 10.43
CA GLU A 48 13.45 8.68 9.11
C GLU A 48 14.42 9.87 8.92
N TRP A 49 13.99 11.09 9.23
CA TRP A 49 14.84 12.29 9.13
C TRP A 49 16.05 12.23 10.05
N THR A 50 15.91 11.66 11.24
CA THR A 50 17.01 11.45 12.18
C THR A 50 18.04 10.45 11.63
N SER A 51 17.58 9.41 10.97
CA SER A 51 18.42 8.34 10.42
C SER A 51 19.19 8.72 9.15
N VAL A 52 18.91 9.90 8.56
CA VAL A 52 19.62 10.38 7.37
C VAL A 52 21.10 10.52 7.68
N GLY A 53 21.95 9.87 6.88
CA GLY A 53 23.40 9.99 6.97
C GLY A 53 23.92 11.30 6.36
N ALA A 54 24.98 11.24 5.56
CA ALA A 54 25.57 12.42 4.92
C ALA A 54 24.66 13.02 3.83
N GLU A 55 23.84 12.20 3.20
CA GLU A 55 22.96 12.61 2.10
C GLU A 55 21.55 12.03 2.27
N ILE A 56 20.54 12.79 1.81
CA ILE A 56 19.16 12.34 1.78
C ILE A 56 19.02 11.31 0.67
N ASP A 57 18.56 10.10 1.03
CA ASP A 57 18.13 9.06 0.10
C ASP A 57 16.62 8.82 0.28
N PRO A 58 15.77 9.29 -0.64
CA PRO A 58 14.31 9.12 -0.53
C PRO A 58 13.86 7.67 -0.42
N ARG A 59 14.63 6.71 -0.96
CA ARG A 59 14.33 5.27 -0.88
C ARG A 59 14.39 4.72 0.55
N LYS A 60 15.07 5.43 1.44
CA LYS A 60 15.19 5.12 2.88
C LYS A 60 14.18 5.88 3.74
N MET A 61 13.30 6.68 3.10
CA MET A 61 12.33 7.53 3.76
C MET A 61 10.91 7.31 3.22
N PRO A 62 10.41 6.05 3.22
CA PRO A 62 9.14 5.71 2.59
C PRO A 62 7.94 6.38 3.26
N LEU A 63 7.95 6.54 4.59
CA LEU A 63 6.84 7.21 5.31
C LEU A 63 6.78 8.69 4.96
N THR A 64 7.94 9.37 4.89
CA THR A 64 8.03 10.75 4.40
C THR A 64 7.53 10.86 2.97
N GLY A 65 7.89 9.91 2.10
CA GLY A 65 7.44 9.85 0.71
C GLY A 65 5.92 9.73 0.60
N LEU A 66 5.31 8.83 1.36
CA LEU A 66 3.85 8.63 1.39
C LEU A 66 3.12 9.86 1.96
N ALA A 67 3.65 10.49 3.01
CA ALA A 67 3.08 11.72 3.56
C ALA A 67 3.13 12.88 2.56
N ASN A 68 4.25 13.04 1.84
CA ASN A 68 4.35 14.02 0.76
C ASN A 68 3.34 13.73 -0.36
N ALA A 69 3.21 12.47 -0.79
CA ALA A 69 2.24 12.07 -1.81
C ALA A 69 0.80 12.33 -1.35
N ALA A 70 0.47 12.06 -0.09
CA ALA A 70 -0.84 12.36 0.48
C ALA A 70 -1.22 13.84 0.34
N ILE A 71 -0.26 14.74 0.62
CA ILE A 71 -0.48 16.19 0.63
C ILE A 71 -0.42 16.76 -0.80
N ASP A 72 0.61 16.41 -1.57
CA ASP A 72 0.91 17.07 -2.83
C ASP A 72 0.15 16.49 -4.02
N CYS A 73 -0.17 15.19 -3.98
CA CYS A 73 -0.76 14.46 -5.11
C CYS A 73 -2.19 13.99 -4.83
N VAL A 74 -2.42 13.38 -3.66
CA VAL A 74 -3.72 12.76 -3.37
C VAL A 74 -4.76 13.79 -2.94
N ALA A 75 -4.42 14.67 -2.02
CA ALA A 75 -5.38 15.64 -1.47
C ALA A 75 -5.99 16.56 -2.53
N PRO A 76 -5.24 17.10 -3.52
CA PRO A 76 -5.81 17.93 -4.57
C PRO A 76 -6.77 17.20 -5.52
N GLU A 77 -6.53 15.89 -5.76
CA GLU A 77 -7.24 15.08 -6.74
C GLU A 77 -7.85 13.82 -6.09
N ARG A 78 -8.32 13.93 -4.84
CA ARG A 78 -8.74 12.80 -4.01
C ARG A 78 -9.75 11.88 -4.69
N GLU A 79 -10.76 12.44 -5.32
CA GLU A 79 -11.82 11.65 -5.96
C GLU A 79 -11.30 10.87 -7.17
N ALA A 80 -10.51 11.52 -8.03
CA ALA A 80 -9.91 10.85 -9.19
C ALA A 80 -8.90 9.78 -8.76
N PHE A 81 -8.13 10.05 -7.71
CA PHE A 81 -7.16 9.09 -7.15
C PHE A 81 -7.87 7.86 -6.58
N ALA A 82 -8.91 8.07 -5.77
CA ALA A 82 -9.73 6.99 -5.22
C ALA A 82 -10.39 6.14 -6.33
N ALA A 83 -10.95 6.78 -7.35
CA ALA A 83 -11.52 6.10 -8.50
C ALA A 83 -10.48 5.25 -9.26
N GLY A 84 -9.24 5.75 -9.39
CA GLY A 84 -8.14 5.00 -9.99
C GLY A 84 -7.82 3.70 -9.24
N LEU A 85 -7.78 3.74 -7.90
CA LEU A 85 -7.56 2.55 -7.08
C LEU A 85 -8.77 1.60 -7.11
N ALA A 86 -9.98 2.14 -7.09
CA ALA A 86 -11.21 1.35 -7.11
C ALA A 86 -11.35 0.48 -8.36
N ARG A 87 -10.71 0.85 -9.49
CA ARG A 87 -10.72 0.04 -10.72
C ARG A 87 -10.12 -1.36 -10.55
N TYR A 88 -9.27 -1.57 -9.55
CA TYR A 88 -8.75 -2.90 -9.23
C TYR A 88 -9.85 -3.86 -8.77
N ALA A 89 -11.01 -3.37 -8.33
CA ALA A 89 -12.17 -4.21 -8.05
C ALA A 89 -12.72 -4.93 -9.31
N GLU A 90 -12.49 -4.39 -10.51
CA GLU A 90 -12.94 -4.96 -11.77
C GLU A 90 -12.11 -6.18 -12.20
N ALA A 91 -10.83 -6.24 -11.76
CA ALA A 91 -9.88 -7.28 -12.15
C ALA A 91 -8.89 -7.56 -11.01
N ASP A 92 -9.42 -7.91 -9.82
CA ASP A 92 -8.61 -8.24 -8.66
C ASP A 92 -7.78 -9.51 -8.89
N LEU A 93 -6.50 -9.49 -8.54
CA LEU A 93 -5.58 -10.63 -8.68
C LEU A 93 -6.17 -11.93 -8.12
N ALA A 94 -6.81 -11.89 -6.96
CA ALA A 94 -7.38 -13.07 -6.31
C ALA A 94 -8.52 -13.73 -7.08
N CYS A 95 -9.03 -13.09 -8.14
CA CYS A 95 -10.07 -13.63 -9.01
C CYS A 95 -9.53 -14.39 -10.22
N TYR A 96 -8.24 -14.26 -10.55
CA TYR A 96 -7.62 -14.90 -11.73
C TYR A 96 -6.70 -16.04 -11.29
N ARG A 97 -7.16 -17.26 -11.48
CA ARG A 97 -6.54 -18.47 -10.93
C ARG A 97 -5.80 -19.27 -12.00
N SER A 98 -4.73 -19.93 -11.59
CA SER A 98 -4.13 -20.97 -12.42
C SER A 98 -5.04 -22.20 -12.46
N ASP A 99 -5.01 -22.94 -13.58
CA ASP A 99 -5.62 -24.27 -13.71
C ASP A 99 -4.57 -25.40 -13.65
N TRP A 100 -3.30 -25.04 -13.73
CA TRP A 100 -2.14 -25.92 -13.68
C TRP A 100 -0.87 -25.14 -13.27
N PRO A 101 0.11 -25.78 -12.57
CA PRO A 101 0.05 -27.15 -12.02
C PRO A 101 -0.79 -27.23 -10.75
N PRO A 102 -1.23 -28.43 -10.32
CA PRO A 102 -2.09 -28.60 -9.15
C PRO A 102 -1.54 -27.97 -7.87
N GLU A 103 -0.24 -28.02 -7.65
CA GLU A 103 0.42 -27.44 -6.48
C GLU A 103 0.28 -25.91 -6.44
N LEU A 104 0.34 -25.23 -7.58
CA LEU A 104 0.10 -23.79 -7.67
C LEU A 104 -1.36 -23.47 -7.41
N VAL A 105 -2.29 -24.23 -7.99
CA VAL A 105 -3.74 -24.09 -7.78
C VAL A 105 -4.07 -24.20 -6.30
N GLU A 106 -3.51 -25.21 -5.61
CA GLU A 106 -3.69 -25.40 -4.17
C GLU A 106 -3.13 -24.23 -3.36
N ARG A 107 -1.91 -23.77 -3.67
CA ARG A 107 -1.30 -22.61 -3.00
C ARG A 107 -2.11 -21.33 -3.19
N GLN A 108 -2.55 -21.04 -4.41
CA GLN A 108 -3.43 -19.89 -4.69
C GLN A 108 -4.74 -20.00 -3.91
N GLY A 109 -5.37 -21.17 -3.90
CA GLY A 109 -6.59 -21.41 -3.13
C GLY A 109 -6.39 -21.14 -1.65
N ALA A 110 -5.33 -21.69 -1.06
CA ALA A 110 -5.02 -21.51 0.35
C ALA A 110 -4.79 -20.05 0.76
N CYS A 111 -4.22 -19.22 -0.13
CA CYS A 111 -3.93 -17.81 0.14
C CYS A 111 -5.09 -16.88 -0.22
N TRP A 112 -5.77 -17.10 -1.34
CA TRP A 112 -6.74 -16.14 -1.89
C TRP A 112 -8.19 -16.39 -1.46
N ASP A 113 -8.58 -17.66 -1.20
CA ASP A 113 -9.93 -17.97 -0.75
C ASP A 113 -10.28 -17.33 0.59
N PRO A 114 -9.37 -17.30 1.59
CA PRO A 114 -9.61 -16.57 2.84
C PRO A 114 -9.81 -15.06 2.64
N LEU A 115 -9.06 -14.44 1.72
CA LEU A 115 -9.18 -13.01 1.39
C LEU A 115 -10.54 -12.70 0.76
N LEU A 116 -10.94 -13.47 -0.26
CA LEU A 116 -12.27 -13.31 -0.89
C LEU A 116 -13.41 -13.63 0.10
N ALA A 117 -13.24 -14.64 0.96
CA ALA A 117 -14.23 -14.98 1.98
C ALA A 117 -14.37 -13.86 3.03
N TRP A 118 -13.25 -13.21 3.41
CA TRP A 118 -13.28 -12.04 4.27
C TRP A 118 -14.04 -10.88 3.60
N ALA A 119 -13.70 -10.55 2.35
CA ALA A 119 -14.33 -9.44 1.63
C ALA A 119 -15.84 -9.68 1.42
N ARG A 120 -16.25 -10.91 1.12
CA ARG A 120 -17.68 -11.29 1.03
C ARG A 120 -18.42 -10.94 2.32
N ARG A 121 -17.88 -11.36 3.45
CA ARG A 121 -18.52 -11.09 4.77
C ARG A 121 -18.46 -9.63 5.16
N ARG A 122 -17.35 -8.95 4.85
CA ARG A 122 -17.10 -7.57 5.28
C ARG A 122 -17.93 -6.54 4.51
N TYR A 123 -18.10 -6.77 3.22
CA TYR A 123 -18.72 -5.84 2.30
C TYR A 123 -20.08 -6.33 1.73
N ASP A 124 -20.50 -7.53 2.10
CA ASP A 124 -21.72 -8.17 1.57
C ASP A 124 -21.72 -8.22 0.03
N VAL A 125 -20.66 -8.77 -0.54
CA VAL A 125 -20.39 -8.83 -1.98
C VAL A 125 -20.03 -10.24 -2.43
N ASP A 126 -20.08 -10.50 -3.73
CA ASP A 126 -19.62 -11.73 -4.36
C ASP A 126 -18.54 -11.45 -5.40
N PHE A 127 -17.73 -12.46 -5.70
CA PHE A 127 -16.66 -12.40 -6.70
C PHE A 127 -16.82 -13.51 -7.73
N ALA A 128 -16.68 -13.15 -9.00
CA ALA A 128 -16.50 -14.09 -10.09
C ALA A 128 -15.02 -14.46 -10.20
N THR A 129 -14.68 -15.73 -10.08
CA THR A 129 -13.33 -16.25 -10.27
C THR A 129 -13.20 -17.00 -11.57
N THR A 130 -12.02 -16.99 -12.20
CA THR A 130 -11.77 -17.67 -13.47
C THR A 130 -10.35 -18.24 -13.51
N SER A 131 -10.18 -19.33 -14.26
CA SER A 131 -8.87 -19.82 -14.69
C SER A 131 -8.61 -19.56 -16.19
N ALA A 132 -9.55 -18.88 -16.86
CA ALA A 132 -9.37 -18.49 -18.24
C ALA A 132 -8.52 -17.23 -18.38
N LEU A 133 -7.82 -17.09 -19.51
CA LEU A 133 -7.04 -15.89 -19.84
C LEU A 133 -7.92 -14.68 -20.18
N SER A 134 -9.20 -14.89 -20.47
CA SER A 134 -10.13 -13.81 -20.78
C SER A 134 -10.63 -13.10 -19.53
N HIS A 135 -10.83 -11.78 -19.65
CA HIS A 135 -11.44 -11.00 -18.59
C HIS A 135 -12.85 -11.50 -18.25
N VAL A 136 -13.11 -11.62 -16.94
CA VAL A 136 -14.43 -11.95 -16.41
C VAL A 136 -14.94 -10.74 -15.62
N PRO A 137 -16.09 -10.14 -16.05
CA PRO A 137 -16.66 -9.01 -15.35
C PRO A 137 -17.06 -9.37 -13.92
N GLN A 138 -16.71 -8.52 -12.97
CA GLN A 138 -17.18 -8.64 -11.60
C GLN A 138 -18.64 -8.15 -11.49
N PRO A 139 -19.42 -8.67 -10.51
CA PRO A 139 -20.77 -8.16 -10.27
C PRO A 139 -20.75 -6.64 -10.05
N PRO A 140 -21.61 -5.86 -10.73
CA PRO A 140 -21.63 -4.40 -10.60
C PRO A 140 -21.81 -3.92 -9.16
N ALA A 141 -22.57 -4.63 -8.34
CA ALA A 141 -22.76 -4.33 -6.92
C ALA A 141 -21.45 -4.45 -6.14
N THR A 142 -20.60 -5.44 -6.45
CA THR A 142 -19.28 -5.63 -5.84
C THR A 142 -18.36 -4.47 -6.19
N VAL A 143 -18.25 -4.13 -7.48
CA VAL A 143 -17.42 -3.00 -7.93
C VAL A 143 -17.87 -1.69 -7.27
N GLN A 144 -19.18 -1.45 -7.22
CA GLN A 144 -19.74 -0.24 -6.60
C GLN A 144 -19.46 -0.20 -5.11
N CYS A 145 -19.66 -1.28 -4.38
CA CYS A 145 -19.44 -1.34 -2.92
C CYS A 145 -17.97 -1.08 -2.57
N LEU A 146 -17.03 -1.77 -3.24
CA LEU A 146 -15.60 -1.57 -3.02
C LEU A 146 -15.16 -0.16 -3.44
N SER A 147 -15.73 0.39 -4.53
CA SER A 147 -15.46 1.78 -4.93
C SER A 147 -15.90 2.78 -3.84
N HIS A 148 -17.05 2.58 -3.22
CA HIS A 148 -17.51 3.42 -2.11
C HIS A 148 -16.59 3.30 -0.89
N ALA A 149 -16.11 2.09 -0.57
CA ALA A 149 -15.18 1.88 0.53
C ALA A 149 -13.87 2.66 0.32
N VAL A 150 -13.32 2.64 -0.90
CA VAL A 150 -12.12 3.41 -1.25
C VAL A 150 -12.39 4.91 -1.25
N ALA A 151 -13.50 5.37 -1.81
CA ALA A 151 -13.88 6.78 -1.88
C ALA A 151 -14.09 7.43 -0.50
N ALA A 152 -14.42 6.64 0.53
CA ALA A 152 -14.58 7.11 1.91
C ALA A 152 -13.26 7.43 2.61
N LEU A 153 -12.11 7.00 2.06
CA LEU A 153 -10.81 7.18 2.68
C LEU A 153 -10.30 8.62 2.56
N ASP A 154 -9.60 9.07 3.59
CA ASP A 154 -8.87 10.34 3.57
C ASP A 154 -7.60 10.26 2.71
N PRO A 155 -6.96 11.39 2.36
CA PRO A 155 -5.78 11.40 1.50
C PRO A 155 -4.60 10.58 2.03
N PHE A 156 -4.39 10.53 3.35
CA PHE A 156 -3.29 9.75 3.93
C PHE A 156 -3.55 8.24 3.80
N ARG A 157 -4.77 7.79 4.09
CA ARG A 157 -5.15 6.40 3.89
C ARG A 157 -5.10 6.00 2.42
N LEU A 158 -5.55 6.85 1.50
CA LEU A 158 -5.41 6.60 0.06
C LEU A 158 -3.95 6.50 -0.39
N ALA A 159 -3.08 7.38 0.10
CA ALA A 159 -1.64 7.34 -0.22
C ALA A 159 -0.99 6.04 0.28
N GLY A 160 -1.34 5.57 1.48
CA GLY A 160 -0.85 4.30 2.02
C GLY A 160 -1.46 3.08 1.33
N LEU A 161 -2.74 3.14 0.93
CA LEU A 161 -3.41 2.05 0.22
C LEU A 161 -2.84 1.84 -1.20
N SER A 162 -2.43 2.92 -1.86
CA SER A 162 -1.98 2.89 -3.26
C SER A 162 -0.86 1.89 -3.54
N PRO A 163 0.28 1.86 -2.80
CA PRO A 163 1.30 0.87 -3.05
C PRO A 163 0.83 -0.57 -2.78
N LEU A 164 -0.05 -0.79 -1.79
CA LEU A 164 -0.58 -2.12 -1.52
C LEU A 164 -1.38 -2.64 -2.72
N VAL A 165 -2.23 -1.79 -3.31
CA VAL A 165 -3.04 -2.12 -4.49
C VAL A 165 -2.17 -2.28 -5.73
N THR A 166 -1.29 -1.31 -6.01
CA THR A 166 -0.55 -1.27 -7.29
C THR A 166 0.58 -2.28 -7.36
N ILE A 167 1.26 -2.55 -6.24
CA ILE A 167 2.30 -3.58 -6.14
C ILE A 167 1.65 -4.98 -6.08
N GLY A 168 0.57 -5.11 -5.31
CA GLY A 168 -0.07 -6.41 -5.06
C GLY A 168 -1.06 -6.84 -6.15
N GLY A 169 -1.56 -5.92 -6.98
CA GLY A 169 -2.58 -6.23 -7.97
C GLY A 169 -3.96 -6.60 -7.39
N SER A 170 -4.15 -6.44 -6.08
CA SER A 170 -5.37 -6.83 -5.37
C SER A 170 -5.87 -5.72 -4.46
N LEU A 171 -7.05 -5.19 -4.75
CA LEU A 171 -7.75 -4.27 -3.88
C LEU A 171 -8.26 -4.97 -2.62
N VAL A 172 -8.68 -6.23 -2.75
CA VAL A 172 -9.17 -7.04 -1.62
C VAL A 172 -8.07 -7.26 -0.60
N ALA A 173 -6.87 -7.67 -1.02
CA ALA A 173 -5.74 -7.83 -0.11
C ALA A 173 -5.32 -6.52 0.54
N ALA A 174 -5.31 -5.41 -0.21
CA ALA A 174 -4.97 -4.10 0.30
C ALA A 174 -5.98 -3.59 1.35
N LEU A 175 -7.28 -3.77 1.11
CA LEU A 175 -8.33 -3.44 2.08
C LEU A 175 -8.27 -4.34 3.32
N ALA A 176 -7.91 -5.62 3.16
CA ALA A 176 -7.74 -6.54 4.30
C ALA A 176 -6.58 -6.10 5.22
N VAL A 177 -5.50 -5.58 4.63
CA VAL A 177 -4.39 -4.98 5.41
C VAL A 177 -4.81 -3.68 6.08
N LEU A 178 -5.50 -2.79 5.34
CA LEU A 178 -5.99 -1.50 5.88
C LEU A 178 -6.91 -1.69 7.09
N GLU A 179 -7.78 -2.71 7.06
CA GLU A 179 -8.72 -3.03 8.14
C GLU A 179 -8.12 -3.99 9.19
N GLU A 180 -6.82 -4.26 9.14
CA GLU A 180 -6.08 -5.14 10.06
C GLU A 180 -6.69 -6.58 10.14
N ALA A 181 -7.38 -7.01 9.09
CA ALA A 181 -7.98 -8.34 8.98
C ALA A 181 -6.95 -9.43 8.65
N VAL A 182 -5.84 -9.03 8.01
CA VAL A 182 -4.74 -9.92 7.62
C VAL A 182 -3.41 -9.23 7.92
N PRO A 183 -2.42 -9.95 8.51
CA PRO A 183 -1.07 -9.43 8.67
C PRO A 183 -0.46 -9.00 7.32
N PRO A 184 0.31 -7.90 7.28
CA PRO A 184 0.93 -7.43 6.04
C PRO A 184 1.83 -8.46 5.35
N GLU A 185 2.53 -9.28 6.11
CA GLU A 185 3.40 -10.35 5.60
C GLU A 185 2.60 -11.45 4.91
N ASP A 186 1.45 -11.81 5.46
CA ASP A 186 0.55 -12.82 4.88
C ASP A 186 -0.11 -12.29 3.61
N ALA A 187 -0.52 -11.01 3.62
CA ALA A 187 -1.03 -10.35 2.42
C ALA A 187 0.05 -10.28 1.32
N TRP A 188 1.30 -9.94 1.67
CA TRP A 188 2.42 -10.00 0.74
C TRP A 188 2.64 -11.41 0.20
N ALA A 189 2.61 -12.43 1.05
CA ALA A 189 2.75 -13.82 0.63
C ALA A 189 1.66 -14.22 -0.37
N ALA A 190 0.43 -13.76 -0.17
CA ALA A 190 -0.69 -14.01 -1.06
C ALA A 190 -0.54 -13.31 -2.41
N VAL A 191 -0.19 -12.02 -2.44
CA VAL A 191 -0.10 -11.26 -3.70
C VAL A 191 1.16 -11.54 -4.51
N SER A 192 2.19 -12.15 -3.92
CA SER A 192 3.45 -12.51 -4.59
C SER A 192 3.57 -14.00 -4.89
N ILE A 193 2.49 -14.77 -4.78
CA ILE A 193 2.54 -16.23 -4.85
C ILE A 193 3.03 -16.73 -6.21
N ASP A 194 2.57 -16.12 -7.30
CA ASP A 194 2.90 -16.54 -8.66
C ASP A 194 4.36 -16.26 -9.00
N GLU A 195 4.86 -15.07 -8.65
CA GLU A 195 6.26 -14.73 -8.86
C GLU A 195 7.19 -15.63 -8.02
N ARG A 196 6.83 -15.89 -6.76
CA ARG A 196 7.58 -16.80 -5.91
C ARG A 196 7.59 -18.23 -6.44
N TRP A 197 6.42 -18.70 -6.93
CA TRP A 197 6.34 -19.99 -7.61
C TRP A 197 7.26 -20.05 -8.83
N GLN A 198 7.27 -19.02 -9.66
CA GLN A 198 8.14 -18.95 -10.84
C GLN A 198 9.62 -19.03 -10.45
N LEU A 199 10.04 -18.29 -9.43
CA LEU A 199 11.43 -18.33 -8.93
C LEU A 199 11.80 -19.72 -8.39
N GLU A 200 10.87 -20.40 -7.68
CA GLU A 200 11.08 -21.76 -7.19
C GLU A 200 11.27 -22.78 -8.33
N GLN A 201 10.54 -22.63 -9.45
CA GLN A 201 10.56 -23.59 -10.55
C GLN A 201 11.74 -23.38 -11.52
N TRP A 202 12.06 -22.13 -11.82
CA TRP A 202 13.04 -21.82 -12.87
C TRP A 202 14.37 -21.30 -12.36
N GLY A 203 14.52 -21.22 -11.05
CA GLY A 203 15.68 -20.64 -10.40
C GLY A 203 15.54 -19.12 -10.29
N ALA A 204 16.17 -18.58 -9.28
CA ALA A 204 16.24 -17.15 -9.07
C ALA A 204 17.45 -16.59 -9.80
N ASP A 205 17.27 -15.48 -10.52
CA ASP A 205 18.38 -14.60 -10.85
C ASP A 205 18.42 -13.44 -9.82
N ASP A 206 19.61 -12.93 -9.55
CA ASP A 206 19.84 -11.92 -8.52
C ASP A 206 19.00 -10.66 -8.75
N ASP A 207 18.74 -10.27 -10.00
CA ASP A 207 17.97 -9.09 -10.35
C ASP A 207 16.48 -9.29 -10.07
N ALA A 208 15.93 -10.47 -10.37
CA ALA A 208 14.53 -10.82 -10.09
C ALA A 208 14.28 -10.92 -8.58
N GLU A 209 15.17 -11.55 -7.83
CA GLU A 209 15.09 -11.59 -6.37
C GLU A 209 15.16 -10.18 -5.75
N GLN A 210 16.10 -9.36 -6.21
CA GLN A 210 16.24 -7.99 -5.70
C GLN A 210 15.01 -7.15 -6.01
N ALA A 211 14.42 -7.30 -7.20
CA ALA A 211 13.18 -6.62 -7.58
C ALA A 211 12.02 -7.04 -6.66
N LEU A 212 11.86 -8.34 -6.39
CA LEU A 212 10.84 -8.86 -5.49
C LEU A 212 11.04 -8.33 -4.05
N GLN A 213 12.27 -8.31 -3.54
CA GLN A 213 12.59 -7.78 -2.22
C GLN A 213 12.32 -6.28 -2.12
N ASN A 214 12.62 -5.51 -3.17
CA ASN A 214 12.29 -4.07 -3.20
C ASN A 214 10.78 -3.85 -3.15
N ARG A 215 9.99 -4.59 -3.93
CA ARG A 215 8.52 -4.54 -3.91
C ARG A 215 7.96 -4.91 -2.54
N LYS A 216 8.50 -5.97 -1.91
CA LYS A 216 8.14 -6.38 -0.54
C LYS A 216 8.37 -5.26 0.45
N ARG A 217 9.56 -4.67 0.43
CA ARG A 217 9.91 -3.56 1.31
C ARG A 217 8.93 -2.39 1.17
N ASP A 218 8.61 -2.02 -0.07
CA ASP A 218 7.72 -0.88 -0.34
C ASP A 218 6.27 -1.19 0.05
N PHE A 219 5.81 -2.42 -0.16
CA PHE A 219 4.51 -2.92 0.30
C PHE A 219 4.41 -2.88 1.84
N LEU A 220 5.39 -3.41 2.55
CA LEU A 220 5.40 -3.44 4.02
C LEU A 220 5.55 -2.03 4.62
N ALA A 221 6.29 -1.13 3.97
CA ALA A 221 6.37 0.26 4.39
C ALA A 221 5.02 0.98 4.27
N ALA A 222 4.26 0.72 3.20
CA ALA A 222 2.91 1.25 3.02
C ALA A 222 1.93 0.69 4.07
N ALA A 223 2.00 -0.60 4.36
CA ALA A 223 1.21 -1.21 5.42
C ALA A 223 1.53 -0.60 6.81
N ARG A 224 2.83 -0.39 7.10
CA ARG A 224 3.26 0.30 8.32
C ARG A 224 2.73 1.73 8.39
N PHE A 225 2.73 2.46 7.27
CA PHE A 225 2.17 3.81 7.19
C PHE A 225 0.69 3.82 7.55
N LEU A 226 -0.11 2.89 7.00
CA LEU A 226 -1.52 2.75 7.32
C LEU A 226 -1.76 2.42 8.80
N LYS A 227 -0.98 1.51 9.36
CA LYS A 227 -1.05 1.16 10.78
C LYS A 227 -0.77 2.33 11.71
N LEU A 228 0.08 3.27 11.31
CA LEU A 228 0.38 4.47 12.08
C LEU A 228 -0.75 5.54 12.00
N LEU A 229 -1.74 5.34 11.12
CA LEU A 229 -2.93 6.19 10.99
C LEU A 229 -4.14 5.70 11.81
N SER A 230 -4.03 4.49 12.39
CA SER A 230 -5.06 3.87 13.22
C SER A 230 -5.20 4.52 14.60
#